data_2bb26ec30d2035c1715457657b8b7637
#
_entry.id   2bb26ec30d2035c1715457657b8b7637
#
_cell.length_a   1.000
_cell.length_b   1.000
_cell.length_c   1.000
_cell.angle_alpha   90.00
_cell.angle_beta   90.00
_cell.angle_gamma   90.00
#
_symmetry.space_group_name_H-M   'P 1'
#
loop_
_entity.id
_entity.type
_entity.pdbx_description
1 polymer ?
#
loop_
_entity_poly.entity_id
_entity_poly.type
_entity_poly.pdbx_seq_one_letter_code
_entity_poly.pdbx_strand_id
1 'polypeptide(L)'
;MRRRIITYSLLLLILVVAFPLLLITQEAESEGGGAGRTFEEEVKGKFKGKIEEVKPEIVLEYDIFEIIESYAGEKGFIYDKELIRNSDIASTPLPTLASDQLYHPWLTGINRGEIAIFHPLYGHDVAEWELTITNAGGDIFKTFSSEGKPDKRLFWDGRGEGDKMIDVGATYSYYATAVDKLGNRSRVMGKEIKVQGILYKEHLDWIIRLDGREMFEPGKADIRSSAMNLLTEAADIVRKQFIRRISVKAYSTDDVLSQTRANNIAKVLSEKIILPKGVVIHTAGYAVVGKVRTDRVDIIVR
;
A
#
# COMPACT_ATOMS: atom_id res chain seq x y z
N MET A 1 -31.13 -51.02 24.67
CA MET A 1 -31.18 -49.81 23.86
C MET A 1 -29.87 -49.61 23.08
N ARG A 2 -29.60 -50.51 22.13
CA ARG A 2 -28.40 -50.43 21.24
C ARG A 2 -28.75 -51.13 19.93
N ARG A 3 -29.38 -50.43 18.98
CA ARG A 3 -29.60 -50.91 17.60
C ARG A 3 -30.37 -49.86 16.79
N ARG A 4 -29.78 -48.66 16.54
CA ARG A 4 -30.35 -47.72 15.56
C ARG A 4 -29.35 -46.69 15.02
N ILE A 5 -28.02 -46.92 15.08
CA ILE A 5 -27.00 -45.94 14.62
C ILE A 5 -26.19 -46.46 13.41
N ILE A 6 -26.45 -47.66 12.90
CA ILE A 6 -25.60 -48.23 11.84
C ILE A 6 -26.19 -48.10 10.43
N THR A 7 -27.43 -47.65 10.28
CA THR A 7 -28.11 -47.62 8.97
C THR A 7 -28.00 -46.28 8.18
N TYR A 8 -27.45 -45.21 8.76
CA TYR A 8 -27.31 -43.95 8.04
C TYR A 8 -25.91 -43.71 7.44
N SER A 9 -24.89 -44.51 7.85
CA SER A 9 -23.53 -44.40 7.33
C SER A 9 -23.32 -45.10 5.99
N LEU A 10 -24.21 -45.98 5.57
CA LEU A 10 -24.07 -46.75 4.32
C LEU A 10 -24.76 -46.13 3.13
N LEU A 11 -25.69 -45.20 3.38
CA LEU A 11 -26.44 -44.49 2.29
C LEU A 11 -25.70 -43.25 1.73
N LEU A 12 -24.68 -42.74 2.45
CA LEU A 12 -23.89 -41.61 2.02
C LEU A 12 -22.69 -42.00 1.13
N LEU A 13 -22.34 -43.31 1.10
CA LEU A 13 -21.20 -43.82 0.33
C LEU A 13 -21.57 -44.20 -1.12
N ILE A 14 -22.87 -44.32 -1.46
CA ILE A 14 -23.34 -44.73 -2.79
C ILE A 14 -23.61 -43.51 -3.71
N LEU A 15 -23.67 -42.31 -3.18
CA LEU A 15 -23.96 -41.09 -3.99
C LEU A 15 -22.71 -40.41 -4.58
N VAL A 16 -21.50 -40.89 -4.27
CA VAL A 16 -20.23 -40.29 -4.72
C VAL A 16 -19.63 -40.99 -5.97
N VAL A 17 -20.21 -42.12 -6.42
CA VAL A 17 -19.59 -42.92 -7.50
C VAL A 17 -20.28 -42.78 -8.85
N ALA A 18 -21.28 -41.93 -9.01
CA ALA A 18 -22.02 -41.80 -10.28
C ALA A 18 -21.96 -40.40 -10.90
N PHE A 19 -20.78 -39.77 -10.95
CA PHE A 19 -20.53 -38.65 -11.85
C PHE A 19 -19.52 -39.07 -12.90
N PRO A 20 -19.89 -39.17 -14.17
CA PRO A 20 -18.95 -39.48 -15.23
C PRO A 20 -18.04 -38.28 -15.46
N LEU A 21 -16.74 -38.54 -15.39
CA LEU A 21 -15.65 -37.68 -15.83
C LEU A 21 -15.86 -37.32 -17.30
N LEU A 22 -16.28 -36.10 -17.58
CA LEU A 22 -16.11 -35.47 -18.89
C LEU A 22 -14.79 -34.73 -18.87
N LEU A 23 -13.72 -35.46 -19.20
CA LEU A 23 -12.41 -34.90 -19.55
C LEU A 23 -12.55 -34.23 -20.89
N ILE A 24 -12.62 -32.92 -20.90
CA ILE A 24 -12.33 -32.11 -22.10
C ILE A 24 -10.82 -31.88 -22.10
N THR A 25 -10.11 -32.68 -22.87
CA THR A 25 -8.74 -32.41 -23.27
C THR A 25 -8.76 -31.18 -24.18
N GLN A 26 -8.28 -30.06 -23.67
CA GLN A 26 -7.86 -28.94 -24.49
C GLN A 26 -6.36 -29.07 -24.71
N GLU A 27 -6.01 -29.51 -25.90
CA GLU A 27 -4.65 -29.40 -26.41
C GLU A 27 -4.35 -27.90 -26.57
N ALA A 28 -3.32 -27.47 -25.86
CA ALA A 28 -2.75 -26.17 -26.05
C ALA A 28 -1.68 -26.25 -27.12
N GLU A 29 -2.04 -25.93 -28.35
CA GLU A 29 -1.05 -25.58 -29.37
C GLU A 29 -0.67 -24.11 -29.19
N SER A 30 0.60 -23.89 -28.81
CA SER A 30 1.23 -22.59 -28.82
C SER A 30 1.86 -22.39 -30.20
N GLU A 31 1.25 -21.58 -31.02
CA GLU A 31 1.95 -20.94 -32.14
C GLU A 31 1.76 -19.43 -32.06
N GLY A 32 2.89 -18.73 -32.04
CA GLY A 32 2.96 -17.29 -32.07
C GLY A 32 2.62 -16.75 -33.44
N GLY A 33 1.88 -15.66 -33.47
CA GLY A 33 1.59 -14.91 -34.67
C GLY A 33 0.47 -13.92 -34.38
N GLY A 34 0.76 -12.62 -34.46
CA GLY A 34 -0.21 -11.58 -34.26
C GLY A 34 -1.39 -11.70 -35.19
N ALA A 35 -2.51 -12.12 -34.66
CA ALA A 35 -3.76 -12.18 -35.39
C ALA A 35 -4.81 -11.32 -34.68
N GLY A 36 -5.38 -10.41 -35.44
CA GLY A 36 -6.51 -9.59 -35.03
C GLY A 36 -7.67 -10.46 -34.54
N ARG A 37 -8.34 -10.04 -33.50
CA ARG A 37 -9.55 -10.70 -32.99
C ARG A 37 -10.66 -10.56 -34.05
N THR A 38 -11.13 -11.66 -34.55
CA THR A 38 -12.32 -11.73 -35.40
C THR A 38 -13.54 -11.86 -34.48
N PHE A 39 -14.47 -10.93 -34.59
CA PHE A 39 -15.79 -11.05 -33.95
C PHE A 39 -16.77 -11.49 -35.02
N GLU A 40 -17.42 -12.64 -34.82
CA GLU A 40 -18.58 -13.04 -35.62
C GLU A 40 -19.84 -12.61 -34.87
N GLU A 41 -20.54 -11.62 -35.37
CA GLU A 41 -21.82 -11.18 -34.82
C GLU A 41 -22.93 -11.71 -35.76
N GLU A 42 -23.82 -12.57 -35.24
CA GLU A 42 -24.97 -13.07 -35.93
C GLU A 42 -26.13 -12.09 -35.79
N VAL A 43 -26.30 -11.19 -36.72
CA VAL A 43 -27.45 -10.28 -36.78
C VAL A 43 -28.64 -11.03 -37.37
N LYS A 44 -29.77 -11.05 -36.65
CA LYS A 44 -31.05 -11.58 -37.15
C LYS A 44 -31.48 -10.85 -38.39
N GLY A 45 -31.19 -11.40 -39.52
CA GLY A 45 -31.57 -10.89 -40.83
C GLY A 45 -30.42 -10.97 -41.82
N LYS A 46 -30.32 -12.04 -42.54
CA LYS A 46 -29.70 -12.27 -43.85
C LYS A 46 -28.28 -11.73 -44.18
N PHE A 47 -27.53 -11.14 -43.21
CA PHE A 47 -26.17 -10.71 -43.48
C PHE A 47 -25.19 -11.43 -42.53
N LYS A 48 -24.31 -12.24 -43.06
CA LYS A 48 -23.08 -12.68 -42.42
C LYS A 48 -21.98 -11.71 -42.85
N GLY A 49 -21.62 -10.78 -41.99
CA GLY A 49 -20.50 -9.87 -42.23
C GLY A 49 -19.33 -10.27 -41.35
N LYS A 50 -18.15 -10.45 -41.95
CA LYS A 50 -16.88 -10.59 -41.22
C LYS A 50 -16.29 -9.21 -41.06
N ILE A 51 -16.28 -8.69 -39.87
CA ILE A 51 -15.63 -7.39 -39.56
C ILE A 51 -14.19 -7.72 -39.18
N GLU A 52 -13.24 -7.40 -40.03
CA GLU A 52 -11.83 -7.42 -39.69
C GLU A 52 -11.45 -6.05 -39.15
N GLU A 53 -11.21 -5.99 -37.86
CA GLU A 53 -10.69 -4.78 -37.22
C GLU A 53 -9.18 -4.70 -37.49
N VAL A 54 -8.83 -3.97 -38.56
CA VAL A 54 -7.45 -3.59 -38.82
C VAL A 54 -7.10 -2.47 -37.85
N LYS A 55 -6.37 -2.78 -36.78
CA LYS A 55 -5.77 -1.73 -35.91
C LYS A 55 -4.79 -0.95 -36.81
N PRO A 56 -5.00 0.35 -37.03
CA PRO A 56 -4.00 1.16 -37.71
C PRO A 56 -2.73 1.15 -36.81
N GLU A 57 -1.63 0.75 -37.42
CA GLU A 57 -0.31 0.91 -36.80
C GLU A 57 0.01 2.40 -36.80
N ILE A 58 -0.19 3.04 -35.64
CA ILE A 58 0.14 4.46 -35.48
C ILE A 58 1.65 4.49 -35.25
N VAL A 59 2.40 4.68 -36.33
CA VAL A 59 3.82 5.02 -36.26
C VAL A 59 3.89 6.51 -35.98
N LEU A 60 4.21 6.87 -34.74
CA LEU A 60 4.50 8.24 -34.35
C LEU A 60 5.98 8.48 -34.67
N GLU A 61 6.27 9.00 -35.84
CA GLU A 61 7.57 9.58 -36.14
C GLU A 61 7.65 10.95 -35.47
N TYR A 62 8.14 10.99 -34.21
CA TYR A 62 8.50 12.23 -33.57
C TYR A 62 10.01 12.41 -33.68
N ASP A 63 10.45 13.45 -34.36
CA ASP A 63 11.78 13.96 -34.15
C ASP A 63 11.76 14.81 -32.87
N ILE A 64 12.24 14.20 -31.78
CA ILE A 64 12.33 14.86 -30.47
C ILE A 64 13.15 16.13 -30.55
N PHE A 65 14.13 16.20 -31.42
CA PHE A 65 14.98 17.38 -31.60
C PHE A 65 14.23 18.53 -32.32
N GLU A 66 13.38 18.23 -33.28
CA GLU A 66 12.54 19.22 -33.96
C GLU A 66 11.52 19.86 -32.99
N ILE A 67 10.94 19.04 -32.11
CA ILE A 67 10.02 19.52 -31.06
C ILE A 67 10.77 20.42 -30.06
N ILE A 68 11.98 20.03 -29.63
CA ILE A 68 12.80 20.83 -28.72
C ILE A 68 13.24 22.13 -29.39
N GLU A 69 13.64 22.11 -30.66
CA GLU A 69 14.01 23.32 -31.40
C GLU A 69 12.83 24.28 -31.58
N SER A 70 11.61 23.78 -31.85
CA SER A 70 10.42 24.62 -31.97
C SER A 70 10.04 25.31 -30.64
N TYR A 71 10.13 24.57 -29.53
CA TYR A 71 9.86 25.14 -28.20
C TYR A 71 10.95 26.08 -27.70
N ALA A 72 12.21 25.82 -28.01
CA ALA A 72 13.32 26.67 -27.65
C ALA A 72 13.32 28.01 -28.38
N GLY A 73 12.90 28.01 -29.67
CA GLY A 73 12.80 29.22 -30.48
C GLY A 73 11.75 30.21 -29.98
N GLU A 74 10.59 29.73 -29.51
CA GLU A 74 9.49 30.61 -29.06
C GLU A 74 9.68 31.22 -27.66
N LYS A 75 10.47 30.57 -26.78
CA LYS A 75 10.59 30.99 -25.38
C LYS A 75 11.95 31.57 -24.99
N GLY A 76 12.82 31.86 -25.97
CA GLY A 76 14.11 32.49 -25.68
C GLY A 76 15.07 31.63 -24.86
N PHE A 77 14.87 30.32 -24.85
CA PHE A 77 15.89 29.39 -24.40
C PHE A 77 17.00 29.40 -25.45
N ILE A 78 18.07 30.10 -25.16
CA ILE A 78 19.28 30.05 -25.97
C ILE A 78 19.88 28.66 -25.76
N TYR A 79 19.43 27.73 -26.61
CA TYR A 79 20.10 26.45 -26.75
C TYR A 79 21.30 26.68 -27.67
N ASP A 80 22.42 27.11 -27.06
CA ASP A 80 23.63 27.34 -27.80
C ASP A 80 24.22 25.98 -28.20
N LYS A 81 24.03 25.61 -29.47
CA LYS A 81 24.61 24.39 -30.03
C LYS A 81 26.15 24.32 -29.86
N GLU A 82 26.75 25.46 -29.68
CA GLU A 82 28.22 25.56 -29.44
C GLU A 82 28.56 25.22 -27.97
N LEU A 83 27.68 25.47 -27.01
CA LEU A 83 27.87 25.09 -25.61
C LEU A 83 27.90 23.56 -25.42
N ILE A 84 27.16 22.80 -26.23
CA ILE A 84 27.18 21.33 -26.19
C ILE A 84 28.42 20.77 -26.92
N ARG A 85 28.96 21.50 -27.87
CA ARG A 85 30.19 21.11 -28.58
C ARG A 85 31.46 21.42 -27.80
N ASN A 86 31.36 22.25 -26.74
CA ASN A 86 32.51 22.50 -25.88
C ASN A 86 32.81 21.27 -25.04
N SER A 87 33.85 20.56 -25.42
CA SER A 87 34.36 19.33 -24.81
C SER A 87 34.55 19.43 -23.29
N ASP A 88 34.70 20.64 -22.77
CA ASP A 88 34.94 20.90 -21.34
C ASP A 88 33.69 20.72 -20.49
N ILE A 89 32.47 20.94 -21.05
CA ILE A 89 31.21 20.65 -20.35
C ILE A 89 30.90 19.16 -20.43
N ALA A 90 31.20 18.52 -21.57
CA ALA A 90 31.03 17.08 -21.73
C ALA A 90 32.00 16.25 -20.88
N SER A 91 33.13 16.85 -20.49
CA SER A 91 34.16 16.20 -19.64
C SER A 91 33.95 16.43 -18.14
N THR A 92 33.02 17.32 -17.75
CA THR A 92 32.62 17.45 -16.34
C THR A 92 31.79 16.25 -15.98
N PRO A 93 32.30 15.31 -15.15
CA PRO A 93 31.47 14.18 -14.74
C PRO A 93 30.23 14.73 -14.04
N LEU A 94 29.07 14.41 -14.59
CA LEU A 94 27.80 14.69 -13.89
C LEU A 94 27.95 14.12 -12.48
N PRO A 95 27.61 14.88 -11.45
CA PRO A 95 27.63 14.36 -10.10
C PRO A 95 26.84 13.07 -10.09
N THR A 96 27.51 11.95 -9.81
CA THR A 96 26.86 10.66 -9.71
C THR A 96 25.97 10.71 -8.48
N LEU A 97 24.68 11.01 -8.68
CA LEU A 97 23.71 10.89 -7.61
C LEU A 97 23.63 9.41 -7.26
N ALA A 98 24.00 9.05 -6.03
CA ALA A 98 23.78 7.70 -5.56
C ALA A 98 22.28 7.40 -5.67
N SER A 99 21.94 6.20 -6.15
CA SER A 99 20.52 5.78 -6.31
C SER A 99 19.72 5.97 -5.03
N ASP A 100 20.35 5.81 -3.88
CA ASP A 100 19.78 6.00 -2.55
C ASP A 100 19.36 7.44 -2.22
N GLN A 101 19.79 8.42 -3.02
CA GLN A 101 19.41 9.83 -2.87
C GLN A 101 18.27 10.24 -3.81
N LEU A 102 17.87 9.36 -4.72
CA LEU A 102 16.73 9.57 -5.60
C LEU A 102 15.41 9.28 -4.87
N TYR A 103 14.34 9.89 -5.36
CA TYR A 103 12.99 9.58 -4.88
C TYR A 103 12.51 8.26 -5.46
N HIS A 104 11.89 7.42 -4.62
CA HIS A 104 11.43 6.08 -4.96
C HIS A 104 9.87 6.02 -4.90
N PRO A 105 9.15 6.53 -5.92
CA PRO A 105 7.69 6.64 -5.89
C PRO A 105 6.97 5.28 -5.85
N TRP A 106 7.66 4.20 -6.20
CA TRP A 106 7.12 2.83 -6.18
C TRP A 106 7.11 2.19 -4.78
N LEU A 107 7.79 2.80 -3.81
CA LEU A 107 7.76 2.34 -2.43
C LEU A 107 6.49 2.85 -1.75
N THR A 108 5.64 1.93 -1.30
CA THR A 108 4.32 2.19 -0.73
C THR A 108 4.08 1.40 0.55
N GLY A 109 5.13 1.09 1.30
CA GLY A 109 5.03 0.37 2.57
C GLY A 109 4.54 1.24 3.74
N ILE A 110 4.62 2.58 3.59
CA ILE A 110 4.19 3.55 4.60
C ILE A 110 2.88 4.19 4.17
N ASN A 111 1.80 3.91 4.89
CA ASN A 111 0.49 4.48 4.61
C ASN A 111 0.46 5.99 4.93
N ARG A 112 -0.13 6.77 4.03
CA ARG A 112 -0.17 8.24 4.09
C ARG A 112 -1.62 8.71 4.02
N GLY A 113 -2.22 8.97 5.18
CA GLY A 113 -3.60 9.42 5.28
C GLY A 113 -4.60 8.28 5.35
N GLU A 114 -5.08 7.77 4.23
CA GLU A 114 -6.11 6.74 4.21
C GLU A 114 -5.50 5.34 4.42
N ILE A 115 -5.84 4.67 5.52
CA ILE A 115 -5.39 3.29 5.83
C ILE A 115 -6.32 2.27 5.19
N ALA A 116 -7.61 2.53 5.26
CA ALA A 116 -8.61 1.69 4.63
C ALA A 116 -9.69 2.55 3.98
N ILE A 117 -10.16 2.07 2.83
CA ILE A 117 -11.26 2.66 2.10
C ILE A 117 -12.35 1.59 1.99
N PHE A 118 -13.53 1.93 2.45
CA PHE A 118 -14.69 1.07 2.39
C PHE A 118 -15.64 1.58 1.32
N HIS A 119 -16.14 0.67 0.49
CA HIS A 119 -17.13 0.94 -0.54
C HIS A 119 -18.42 0.18 -0.21
N PRO A 120 -19.29 0.74 0.65
CA PRO A 120 -20.49 0.05 1.04
C PRO A 120 -21.47 -0.03 -0.14
N LEU A 121 -21.88 -1.25 -0.47
CA LEU A 121 -22.86 -1.54 -1.50
C LEU A 121 -24.09 -2.19 -0.84
N TYR A 122 -25.25 -1.57 -0.98
CA TYR A 122 -26.51 -2.06 -0.44
C TYR A 122 -27.51 -2.27 -1.56
N GLY A 123 -28.16 -3.44 -1.54
CA GLY A 123 -29.20 -3.79 -2.52
C GLY A 123 -30.57 -3.17 -2.24
N HIS A 124 -30.79 -2.67 -1.01
CA HIS A 124 -32.06 -2.13 -0.54
C HIS A 124 -31.87 -0.77 0.14
N ASP A 125 -32.98 -0.11 0.43
CA ASP A 125 -32.98 1.13 1.19
C ASP A 125 -32.53 0.88 2.63
N VAL A 126 -31.49 1.55 3.05
CA VAL A 126 -30.93 1.48 4.39
C VAL A 126 -31.59 2.55 5.26
N ALA A 127 -32.03 2.17 6.46
CA ALA A 127 -32.53 3.08 7.49
C ALA A 127 -31.41 3.56 8.40
N GLU A 128 -30.53 2.65 8.81
CA GLU A 128 -29.34 2.92 9.63
C GLU A 128 -28.21 1.97 9.29
N TRP A 129 -27.01 2.39 9.52
CA TRP A 129 -25.83 1.55 9.32
C TRP A 129 -24.73 1.85 10.35
N GLU A 130 -23.89 0.86 10.58
CA GLU A 130 -22.73 0.94 11.46
C GLU A 130 -21.58 0.16 10.84
N LEU A 131 -20.39 0.78 10.79
CA LEU A 131 -19.12 0.13 10.47
C LEU A 131 -18.24 0.20 11.71
N THR A 132 -17.94 -0.95 12.30
CA THR A 132 -17.12 -1.05 13.51
C THR A 132 -15.79 -1.68 13.19
N ILE A 133 -14.69 -1.03 13.58
CA ILE A 133 -13.33 -1.52 13.49
C ILE A 133 -12.90 -1.97 14.88
N THR A 134 -12.36 -3.19 14.96
CA THR A 134 -11.91 -3.79 16.22
C THR A 134 -10.41 -4.08 16.19
N ASN A 135 -9.77 -4.06 17.35
CA ASN A 135 -8.40 -4.53 17.51
C ASN A 135 -8.32 -6.07 17.56
N ALA A 136 -7.11 -6.62 17.66
CA ALA A 136 -6.89 -8.07 17.76
C ALA A 136 -7.51 -8.71 19.01
N GLY A 137 -7.81 -7.94 20.05
CA GLY A 137 -8.51 -8.40 21.26
C GLY A 137 -10.03 -8.43 21.11
N GLY A 138 -10.57 -7.91 19.99
CA GLY A 138 -12.01 -7.75 19.79
C GLY A 138 -12.60 -6.47 20.37
N ASP A 139 -11.77 -5.61 21.00
CA ASP A 139 -12.27 -4.33 21.51
C ASP A 139 -12.54 -3.37 20.37
N ILE A 140 -13.58 -2.57 20.51
CA ILE A 140 -13.93 -1.54 19.54
C ILE A 140 -12.84 -0.48 19.50
N PHE A 141 -12.28 -0.25 18.32
CA PHE A 141 -11.27 0.75 18.08
C PHE A 141 -11.86 2.02 17.46
N LYS A 142 -12.76 1.86 16.48
CA LYS A 142 -13.45 2.96 15.80
C LYS A 142 -14.83 2.51 15.33
N THR A 143 -15.81 3.40 15.47
CA THR A 143 -17.17 3.21 14.93
C THR A 143 -17.54 4.37 14.02
N PHE A 144 -18.07 4.04 12.85
CA PHE A 144 -18.74 4.97 11.94
C PHE A 144 -20.21 4.56 11.88
N SER A 145 -21.12 5.49 12.09
CA SER A 145 -22.54 5.21 12.01
C SER A 145 -23.33 6.43 11.54
N SER A 146 -24.42 6.21 10.86
CA SER A 146 -25.34 7.27 10.46
C SER A 146 -26.70 6.66 10.13
N GLU A 147 -27.72 7.51 10.12
CA GLU A 147 -29.02 7.20 9.53
C GLU A 147 -28.98 7.29 8.01
N GLY A 148 -29.84 6.54 7.34
CA GLY A 148 -29.96 6.53 5.90
C GLY A 148 -28.84 5.78 5.19
N LYS A 149 -28.67 6.04 3.90
CA LYS A 149 -27.67 5.37 3.08
C LYS A 149 -26.28 5.93 3.34
N PRO A 150 -25.25 5.09 3.56
CA PRO A 150 -23.89 5.57 3.74
C PRO A 150 -23.34 6.19 2.44
N ASP A 151 -22.30 7.01 2.60
CA ASP A 151 -21.54 7.53 1.49
C ASP A 151 -20.97 6.39 0.65
N LYS A 152 -20.82 6.63 -0.66
CA LYS A 152 -20.24 5.63 -1.58
C LYS A 152 -18.81 5.24 -1.22
N ARG A 153 -18.12 6.09 -0.46
CA ARG A 153 -16.75 5.91 -0.03
C ARG A 153 -16.59 6.41 1.39
N LEU A 154 -16.25 5.49 2.29
CA LEU A 154 -15.86 5.79 3.66
C LEU A 154 -14.36 5.54 3.78
N PHE A 155 -13.64 6.45 4.38
CA PHE A 155 -12.20 6.27 4.60
C PHE A 155 -11.86 6.30 6.08
N TRP A 156 -10.87 5.54 6.44
CA TRP A 156 -10.32 5.48 7.78
C TRP A 156 -8.83 5.86 7.75
N ASP A 157 -8.46 6.84 8.53
CA ASP A 157 -7.10 7.37 8.64
C ASP A 157 -6.25 6.67 9.71
N GLY A 158 -6.79 5.65 10.37
CA GLY A 158 -6.13 4.92 11.45
C GLY A 158 -6.33 5.51 12.84
N ARG A 159 -7.15 6.52 12.98
CA ARG A 159 -7.52 7.05 14.29
C ARG A 159 -8.70 6.27 14.86
N GLY A 160 -8.57 5.92 16.14
CA GLY A 160 -9.62 5.28 16.93
C GLY A 160 -10.47 6.29 17.67
N GLU A 161 -11.28 5.79 18.57
CA GLU A 161 -11.99 6.64 19.53
C GLU A 161 -10.97 7.39 20.40
N GLY A 162 -11.26 8.65 20.72
CA GLY A 162 -10.34 9.51 21.46
C GLY A 162 -9.06 9.90 20.74
N ASP A 163 -9.07 9.84 19.38
CA ASP A 163 -7.97 10.28 18.51
C ASP A 163 -6.67 9.45 18.63
N LYS A 164 -6.76 8.26 19.24
CA LYS A 164 -5.62 7.35 19.37
C LYS A 164 -5.27 6.75 18.01
N MET A 165 -4.00 6.90 17.59
CA MET A 165 -3.49 6.29 16.36
C MET A 165 -3.32 4.78 16.52
N ILE A 166 -3.54 4.02 15.44
CA ILE A 166 -3.32 2.56 15.38
C ILE A 166 -1.91 2.19 15.86
N ASP A 167 -1.79 0.99 16.37
CA ASP A 167 -0.51 0.36 16.64
C ASP A 167 -0.02 -0.37 15.38
N VAL A 168 1.10 0.06 14.80
CA VAL A 168 1.70 -0.58 13.61
C VAL A 168 2.03 -2.04 13.90
N GLY A 169 1.84 -2.90 12.90
CA GLY A 169 2.02 -4.34 13.03
C GLY A 169 0.91 -5.05 13.83
N ALA A 170 -0.04 -4.32 14.41
CA ALA A 170 -1.25 -4.92 14.98
C ALA A 170 -2.23 -5.27 13.86
N THR A 171 -3.04 -6.29 14.11
CA THR A 171 -4.13 -6.68 13.23
C THR A 171 -5.42 -6.02 13.70
N TYR A 172 -6.12 -5.43 12.76
CA TYR A 172 -7.46 -4.88 12.95
C TYR A 172 -8.44 -5.64 12.07
N SER A 173 -9.67 -5.77 12.54
CA SER A 173 -10.75 -6.37 11.79
C SER A 173 -11.92 -5.39 11.73
N TYR A 174 -12.83 -5.57 10.81
CA TYR A 174 -14.02 -4.74 10.76
C TYR A 174 -15.26 -5.56 10.42
N TYR A 175 -16.40 -5.07 10.86
CA TYR A 175 -17.70 -5.54 10.40
C TYR A 175 -18.62 -4.36 10.14
N ALA A 176 -19.50 -4.54 9.16
CA ALA A 176 -20.54 -3.58 8.87
C ALA A 176 -21.92 -4.20 9.16
N THR A 177 -22.77 -3.45 9.81
CA THR A 177 -24.18 -3.80 10.05
C THR A 177 -25.05 -2.76 9.38
N ALA A 178 -26.11 -3.17 8.73
CA ALA A 178 -27.13 -2.28 8.19
C ALA A 178 -28.51 -2.79 8.53
N VAL A 179 -29.44 -1.87 8.77
CA VAL A 179 -30.85 -2.14 8.99
C VAL A 179 -31.62 -1.46 7.86
N ASP A 180 -32.50 -2.21 7.20
CA ASP A 180 -33.37 -1.65 6.17
C ASP A 180 -34.60 -0.95 6.77
N LYS A 181 -35.39 -0.29 5.94
CA LYS A 181 -36.62 0.40 6.37
C LYS A 181 -37.70 -0.56 6.92
N LEU A 182 -37.55 -1.85 6.69
CA LEU A 182 -38.43 -2.89 7.19
C LEU A 182 -37.99 -3.49 8.52
N GLY A 183 -36.79 -3.06 9.02
CA GLY A 183 -36.20 -3.56 10.26
C GLY A 183 -35.33 -4.80 10.08
N ASN A 184 -35.07 -5.28 8.85
CA ASN A 184 -34.21 -6.41 8.62
C ASN A 184 -32.75 -5.99 8.80
N ARG A 185 -31.99 -6.77 9.59
CA ARG A 185 -30.60 -6.52 9.89
C ARG A 185 -29.69 -7.42 9.04
N SER A 186 -28.72 -6.81 8.38
CA SER A 186 -27.66 -7.50 7.65
C SER A 186 -26.31 -7.20 8.28
N ARG A 187 -25.42 -8.20 8.35
CA ARG A 187 -24.05 -8.02 8.88
C ARG A 187 -23.04 -8.65 7.92
N VAL A 188 -21.98 -7.92 7.63
CA VAL A 188 -20.87 -8.37 6.80
C VAL A 188 -19.57 -8.20 7.57
N MET A 189 -18.72 -9.22 7.57
CA MET A 189 -17.38 -9.16 8.14
C MET A 189 -16.37 -8.91 7.03
N GLY A 190 -15.40 -8.05 7.29
CA GLY A 190 -14.38 -7.72 6.33
C GLY A 190 -13.05 -8.45 6.55
N LYS A 191 -12.10 -8.16 5.68
CA LYS A 191 -10.74 -8.70 5.77
C LYS A 191 -9.95 -8.00 6.87
N GLU A 192 -8.90 -8.67 7.34
CA GLU A 192 -7.95 -8.09 8.28
C GLU A 192 -7.19 -6.91 7.65
N ILE A 193 -6.95 -5.88 8.48
CA ILE A 193 -6.16 -4.70 8.15
C ILE A 193 -4.89 -4.76 9.02
N LYS A 194 -3.74 -4.83 8.38
CA LYS A 194 -2.42 -4.78 9.04
C LYS A 194 -1.56 -3.74 8.36
N VAL A 195 -0.92 -2.88 9.15
CA VAL A 195 -0.12 -1.75 8.67
C VAL A 195 1.30 -1.88 9.20
N GLN A 196 2.29 -1.87 8.31
CA GLN A 196 3.72 -1.96 8.66
C GLN A 196 4.33 -0.60 8.99
N GLY A 197 3.80 0.45 8.38
CA GLY A 197 4.22 1.82 8.60
C GLY A 197 3.12 2.82 8.31
N ILE A 198 3.12 3.93 9.06
CA ILE A 198 2.16 5.03 8.88
C ILE A 198 2.84 6.38 9.03
N LEU A 199 2.45 7.32 8.18
CA LEU A 199 2.77 8.73 8.29
C LEU A 199 1.53 9.49 8.76
N TYR A 200 1.67 10.20 9.85
CA TYR A 200 0.62 11.09 10.35
C TYR A 200 1.20 12.36 10.94
N LYS A 201 0.35 13.35 11.12
CA LYS A 201 0.72 14.63 11.76
C LYS A 201 0.12 14.69 13.15
N GLU A 202 0.96 15.04 14.11
CA GLU A 202 0.55 15.31 15.48
C GLU A 202 1.09 16.67 15.89
N HIS A 203 0.20 17.63 16.13
CA HIS A 203 0.53 19.04 16.36
C HIS A 203 1.37 19.63 15.21
N LEU A 204 2.64 19.93 15.43
CA LEU A 204 3.57 20.47 14.44
C LEU A 204 4.52 19.42 13.87
N ASP A 205 4.51 18.22 14.40
CA ASP A 205 5.44 17.16 14.07
C ASP A 205 4.85 16.20 13.03
N TRP A 206 5.63 15.84 12.03
CA TRP A 206 5.37 14.70 11.17
C TRP A 206 5.97 13.47 11.81
N ILE A 207 5.18 12.43 12.00
CA ILE A 207 5.58 11.19 12.63
C ILE A 207 5.45 10.05 11.62
N ILE A 208 6.59 9.40 11.35
CA ILE A 208 6.63 8.15 10.61
C ILE A 208 6.79 7.06 11.66
N ARG A 209 5.76 6.25 11.84
CA ARG A 209 5.76 5.12 12.77
C ARG A 209 5.90 3.81 12.02
N LEU A 210 6.90 3.00 12.38
CA LEU A 210 7.23 1.73 11.74
C LEU A 210 7.12 0.57 12.73
N ASP A 211 6.68 -0.60 12.25
CA ASP A 211 6.65 -1.83 13.06
C ASP A 211 8.08 -2.32 13.30
N GLY A 212 8.51 -2.35 14.58
CA GLY A 212 9.84 -2.79 14.96
C GLY A 212 10.15 -4.24 14.63
N ARG A 213 9.14 -5.09 14.51
CA ARG A 213 9.33 -6.51 14.13
C ARG A 213 9.58 -6.69 12.63
N GLU A 214 9.08 -5.80 11.81
CA GLU A 214 9.45 -5.75 10.40
C GLU A 214 10.88 -5.19 10.24
N MET A 215 11.28 -4.27 11.14
CA MET A 215 12.59 -3.62 11.10
C MET A 215 13.72 -4.50 11.64
N PHE A 216 13.47 -5.26 12.72
CA PHE A 216 14.50 -5.99 13.47
C PHE A 216 14.09 -7.45 13.72
N GLU A 217 15.07 -8.32 13.91
CA GLU A 217 14.83 -9.62 14.46
C GLU A 217 14.59 -9.53 15.99
N PRO A 218 13.82 -10.48 16.58
CA PRO A 218 13.60 -10.52 18.02
C PRO A 218 14.91 -10.46 18.81
N GLY A 219 15.01 -9.52 19.74
CA GLY A 219 16.19 -9.36 20.61
C GLY A 219 17.44 -8.80 19.91
N LYS A 220 17.40 -8.47 18.62
CA LYS A 220 18.54 -7.89 17.88
C LYS A 220 18.31 -6.42 17.54
N ALA A 221 19.42 -5.71 17.33
CA ALA A 221 19.42 -4.32 16.87
C ALA A 221 19.80 -4.17 15.39
N ASP A 222 20.22 -5.25 14.75
CA ASP A 222 20.56 -5.24 13.33
C ASP A 222 19.31 -5.09 12.48
N ILE A 223 19.37 -4.19 11.52
CA ILE A 223 18.27 -3.90 10.61
C ILE A 223 18.18 -5.03 9.58
N ARG A 224 17.00 -5.57 9.39
CA ARG A 224 16.73 -6.59 8.37
C ARG A 224 16.93 -6.01 6.97
N SER A 225 17.45 -6.79 6.05
CA SER A 225 17.56 -6.40 4.65
C SER A 225 16.19 -6.08 4.02
N SER A 226 15.14 -6.81 4.42
CA SER A 226 13.75 -6.56 4.00
C SER A 226 13.21 -5.20 4.45
N ALA A 227 13.73 -4.66 5.56
CA ALA A 227 13.32 -3.37 6.10
C ALA A 227 13.94 -2.17 5.36
N MET A 228 14.96 -2.39 4.55
CA MET A 228 15.68 -1.30 3.85
C MET A 228 14.76 -0.50 2.93
N ASN A 229 13.79 -1.16 2.27
CA ASN A 229 12.79 -0.46 1.45
C ASN A 229 11.93 0.50 2.27
N LEU A 230 11.51 0.07 3.47
CA LEU A 230 10.73 0.91 4.38
C LEU A 230 11.54 2.12 4.87
N LEU A 231 12.84 1.92 5.17
CA LEU A 231 13.75 3.02 5.55
C LEU A 231 14.04 3.96 4.39
N THR A 232 14.19 3.44 3.19
CA THR A 232 14.35 4.27 1.98
C THR A 232 13.11 5.13 1.75
N GLU A 233 11.92 4.54 1.88
CA GLU A 233 10.66 5.30 1.79
C GLU A 233 10.53 6.33 2.91
N ALA A 234 10.92 6.00 4.13
CA ALA A 234 10.94 6.94 5.25
C ALA A 234 11.89 8.11 4.97
N ALA A 235 13.09 7.85 4.42
CA ALA A 235 14.02 8.87 4.01
C ALA A 235 13.45 9.78 2.91
N ASP A 236 12.72 9.20 1.94
CA ASP A 236 12.02 9.97 0.90
C ASP A 236 10.95 10.90 1.48
N ILE A 237 10.21 10.43 2.48
CA ILE A 237 9.23 11.25 3.19
C ILE A 237 9.91 12.39 3.92
N VAL A 238 10.96 12.09 4.67
CA VAL A 238 11.73 13.10 5.43
C VAL A 238 12.29 14.17 4.50
N ARG A 239 12.86 13.81 3.35
CA ARG A 239 13.41 14.76 2.36
C ARG A 239 12.38 15.74 1.80
N LYS A 240 11.09 15.36 1.76
CA LYS A 240 10.00 16.23 1.32
C LYS A 240 9.56 17.25 2.35
N GLN A 241 9.96 17.08 3.61
CA GLN A 241 9.61 18.00 4.68
C GLN A 241 10.66 19.10 4.81
N PHE A 242 10.22 20.27 5.28
CA PHE A 242 11.16 21.31 5.68
C PHE A 242 11.78 20.94 7.01
N ILE A 243 13.01 20.42 6.98
CA ILE A 243 13.67 19.81 8.12
C ILE A 243 14.29 20.88 9.01
N ARG A 244 13.83 21.02 10.23
CA ARG A 244 14.46 21.79 11.32
C ARG A 244 15.08 20.86 12.36
N ARG A 245 14.42 19.74 12.64
CA ARG A 245 14.83 18.78 13.65
C ARG A 245 14.34 17.38 13.26
N ILE A 246 15.21 16.39 13.44
CA ILE A 246 14.86 14.98 13.27
C ILE A 246 15.13 14.26 14.59
N SER A 247 14.20 13.42 15.01
CA SER A 247 14.37 12.54 16.16
C SER A 247 13.93 11.13 15.82
N VAL A 248 14.74 10.14 16.16
CA VAL A 248 14.43 8.72 16.04
C VAL A 248 14.23 8.15 17.43
N LYS A 249 13.04 7.65 17.69
CA LYS A 249 12.68 7.01 18.96
C LYS A 249 12.39 5.55 18.71
N ALA A 250 13.10 4.65 19.35
CA ALA A 250 12.81 3.21 19.27
C ALA A 250 12.26 2.73 20.63
N TYR A 251 11.31 1.82 20.54
CA TYR A 251 10.63 1.23 21.68
C TYR A 251 10.78 -0.28 21.61
N SER A 252 11.21 -0.91 22.70
CA SER A 252 11.27 -2.36 22.85
C SER A 252 11.18 -2.77 24.32
N THR A 253 11.48 -4.00 24.64
CA THR A 253 11.44 -4.51 26.01
C THR A 253 12.63 -4.09 26.87
N ASP A 254 13.69 -3.55 26.27
CA ASP A 254 14.94 -3.19 26.92
C ASP A 254 15.45 -1.83 26.44
N ASP A 255 15.91 -0.97 27.35
CA ASP A 255 16.37 0.38 27.04
C ASP A 255 17.64 0.39 26.20
N VAL A 256 18.61 -0.49 26.49
CA VAL A 256 19.89 -0.57 25.79
C VAL A 256 19.67 -1.03 24.35
N LEU A 257 18.82 -2.05 24.19
CA LEU A 257 18.43 -2.55 22.87
C LEU A 257 17.69 -1.46 22.08
N SER A 258 16.75 -0.77 22.71
CA SER A 258 15.99 0.33 22.08
C SER A 258 16.92 1.46 21.65
N GLN A 259 17.86 1.87 22.50
CA GLN A 259 18.80 2.93 22.16
C GLN A 259 19.72 2.51 21.00
N THR A 260 20.20 1.26 20.98
CA THR A 260 21.00 0.73 19.88
C THR A 260 20.24 0.70 18.58
N ARG A 261 18.96 0.27 18.61
CA ARG A 261 18.05 0.29 17.46
C ARG A 261 17.85 1.71 16.92
N ALA A 262 17.59 2.69 17.79
CA ALA A 262 17.45 4.09 17.41
C ALA A 262 18.71 4.62 16.71
N ASN A 263 19.90 4.28 17.23
CA ASN A 263 21.18 4.69 16.66
C ASN A 263 21.40 4.06 15.27
N ASN A 264 21.08 2.78 15.11
CA ASN A 264 21.23 2.09 13.82
C ASN A 264 20.29 2.67 12.73
N ILE A 265 19.06 2.99 13.10
CA ILE A 265 18.13 3.68 12.19
C ILE A 265 18.64 5.07 11.83
N ALA A 266 19.09 5.85 12.81
CA ALA A 266 19.62 7.19 12.58
C ALA A 266 20.86 7.16 11.65
N LYS A 267 21.72 6.16 11.80
CA LYS A 267 22.87 5.95 10.91
C LYS A 267 22.41 5.74 9.47
N VAL A 268 21.51 4.80 9.22
CA VAL A 268 20.96 4.53 7.87
C VAL A 268 20.28 5.76 7.30
N LEU A 269 19.50 6.49 8.09
CA LEU A 269 18.85 7.71 7.63
C LEU A 269 19.89 8.80 7.27
N SER A 270 20.98 8.95 8.05
CA SER A 270 22.02 9.93 7.77
C SER A 270 22.79 9.62 6.48
N GLU A 271 22.88 8.37 6.08
CA GLU A 271 23.47 7.95 4.80
C GLU A 271 22.52 8.25 3.61
N LYS A 272 21.21 8.17 3.83
CA LYS A 272 20.18 8.37 2.79
C LYS A 272 19.70 9.81 2.64
N ILE A 273 19.86 10.65 3.65
CA ILE A 273 19.35 12.02 3.66
C ILE A 273 20.51 13.01 3.73
N ILE A 274 20.52 13.98 2.81
CA ILE A 274 21.43 15.11 2.92
C ILE A 274 20.85 16.07 3.97
N LEU A 275 21.46 16.07 5.16
CA LEU A 275 21.02 16.94 6.24
C LEU A 275 21.43 18.39 6.01
N PRO A 276 20.57 19.37 6.26
CA PRO A 276 20.95 20.77 6.28
C PRO A 276 22.07 21.03 7.30
N LYS A 277 22.91 22.05 7.03
CA LYS A 277 24.00 22.41 7.94
C LYS A 277 23.48 22.69 9.35
N GLY A 278 24.07 22.01 10.34
CA GLY A 278 23.71 22.16 11.75
C GLY A 278 22.52 21.29 12.19
N VAL A 279 21.87 20.54 11.29
CA VAL A 279 20.84 19.57 11.66
C VAL A 279 21.49 18.23 11.98
N VAL A 280 21.16 17.69 13.15
CA VAL A 280 21.58 16.35 13.59
C VAL A 280 20.35 15.50 13.90
N ILE A 281 20.49 14.19 13.74
CA ILE A 281 19.43 13.24 14.13
C ILE A 281 19.60 12.91 15.60
N HIS A 282 18.61 13.27 16.40
CA HIS A 282 18.55 12.89 17.81
C HIS A 282 18.01 11.47 17.96
N THR A 283 18.58 10.68 18.84
CA THR A 283 18.13 9.30 19.10
C THR A 283 17.71 9.12 20.53
N ALA A 284 16.68 8.32 20.77
CA ALA A 284 16.25 7.92 22.10
C ALA A 284 15.67 6.50 22.08
N GLY A 285 16.08 5.67 23.02
CA GLY A 285 15.53 4.35 23.28
C GLY A 285 14.61 4.37 24.51
N TYR A 286 13.56 3.57 24.46
CA TYR A 286 12.61 3.45 25.57
C TYR A 286 12.26 1.98 25.80
N ALA A 287 12.41 1.51 27.04
CA ALA A 287 11.80 0.25 27.45
C ALA A 287 10.30 0.45 27.66
N VAL A 288 9.52 -0.44 27.11
CA VAL A 288 8.08 -0.44 27.33
C VAL A 288 7.70 -1.72 28.08
N VAL A 289 7.23 -1.54 29.30
CA VAL A 289 6.74 -2.64 30.14
C VAL A 289 5.23 -2.70 30.00
N GLY A 290 4.70 -3.84 29.52
CA GLY A 290 3.24 -4.03 29.40
C GLY A 290 2.81 -5.07 28.38
N LYS A 291 1.50 -5.31 28.31
CA LYS A 291 0.87 -6.31 27.42
C LYS A 291 0.72 -5.84 25.96
N VAL A 292 1.02 -4.59 25.66
CA VAL A 292 0.84 -4.00 24.32
C VAL A 292 2.08 -4.25 23.49
N ARG A 293 1.89 -4.48 22.19
CA ARG A 293 2.99 -4.60 21.22
C ARG A 293 3.86 -3.36 21.27
N THR A 294 5.10 -3.54 21.71
CA THR A 294 5.97 -2.44 22.09
C THR A 294 7.06 -2.17 21.08
N ASP A 295 7.39 -3.16 20.23
CA ASP A 295 8.45 -3.00 19.23
C ASP A 295 8.00 -2.08 18.10
N ARG A 296 8.42 -0.81 18.17
CA ARG A 296 8.16 0.19 17.14
C ARG A 296 9.29 1.21 17.04
N VAL A 297 9.34 1.89 15.91
CA VAL A 297 10.23 3.03 15.67
C VAL A 297 9.38 4.23 15.24
N ASP A 298 9.57 5.36 15.89
CA ASP A 298 8.97 6.63 15.52
C ASP A 298 10.08 7.57 15.00
N ILE A 299 10.01 7.97 13.71
CA ILE A 299 10.86 8.99 13.11
C ILE A 299 10.04 10.29 13.10
N ILE A 300 10.49 11.27 13.86
CA ILE A 300 9.78 12.53 14.09
C ILE A 300 10.54 13.64 13.38
N VAL A 301 9.83 14.38 12.52
CA VAL A 301 10.36 15.50 11.72
C VAL A 301 9.60 16.77 12.07
N ARG A 302 10.35 17.82 12.41
CA ARG A 302 9.83 19.15 12.74
C ARG A 302 10.54 20.23 11.93
#